data_b3fd5082f281070b0e82966c6d6a246e
#
_entry.id   b3fd5082f281070b0e82966c6d6a246e
#
_cell.length_a   1.000
_cell.length_b   1.000
_cell.length_c   1.000
_cell.angle_alpha   90.00
_cell.angle_beta   90.00
_cell.angle_gamma   90.00
#
_symmetry.space_group_name_H-M   'P 1'
#
loop_
_entity.id
_entity.type
_entity.pdbx_description
1 polymer ?
#
loop_
_entity_poly.entity_id
_entity_poly.type
_entity_poly.pdbx_seq_one_letter_code
_entity_poly.pdbx_strand_id
1 'polypeptide(L)'
;TALQRGARVYLPYIEPGRLRLWFTPYCADAAQAERAHGRLKIPQFHGEKIRAHRLNTLLLPLVGIDSEGYRLGQGGGYYDASLAATRHRLQPHKIGVGFACQRHNGRLPREAHDMRLDGFVCEHGWRRF
;
A
#
# COMPACT_ATOMS: atom_id res chain seq x y z
N THR A 1 7.95 -10.16 15.08
CA THR A 1 7.74 -9.47 13.81
C THR A 1 7.14 -10.41 12.76
N ALA A 2 6.64 -9.85 11.67
CA ALA A 2 6.09 -10.64 10.57
C ALA A 2 7.12 -11.61 9.99
N LEU A 3 8.36 -11.14 9.81
CA LEU A 3 9.46 -11.97 9.31
C LEU A 3 9.77 -13.13 10.25
N GLN A 4 9.80 -12.88 11.56
CA GLN A 4 10.03 -13.92 12.56
C GLN A 4 8.93 -14.99 12.57
N ARG A 5 7.74 -14.65 12.12
CA ARG A 5 6.58 -15.55 12.00
C ARG A 5 6.50 -16.25 10.64
N GLY A 6 7.52 -16.11 9.81
CA GLY A 6 7.60 -16.78 8.51
C GLY A 6 6.89 -16.07 7.37
N ALA A 7 6.41 -14.84 7.57
CA ALA A 7 5.82 -14.07 6.48
C ALA A 7 6.92 -13.56 5.54
N ARG A 8 6.61 -13.55 4.25
CA ARG A 8 7.44 -12.88 3.25
C ARG A 8 7.02 -11.42 3.18
N VAL A 9 7.97 -10.51 3.35
CA VAL A 9 7.71 -9.07 3.29
C VAL A 9 8.21 -8.53 1.96
N TYR A 10 7.37 -7.78 1.30
CA TYR A 10 7.67 -7.12 0.02
C TYR A 10 7.54 -5.62 0.18
N LEU A 11 8.40 -4.87 -0.50
CA LEU A 11 8.34 -3.42 -0.52
C LEU A 11 8.01 -2.93 -1.93
N PRO A 12 7.35 -1.76 -2.05
CA PRO A 12 7.06 -1.19 -3.35
C PRO A 12 8.32 -0.88 -4.14
N TYR A 13 8.27 -1.18 -5.41
CA TYR A 13 9.31 -0.84 -6.38
C TYR A 13 8.71 0.03 -7.47
N ILE A 14 9.24 1.24 -7.62
CA ILE A 14 8.78 2.21 -8.63
C ILE A 14 9.64 2.07 -9.88
N GLU A 15 8.99 1.73 -10.99
CA GLU A 15 9.62 1.75 -12.30
C GLU A 15 9.49 3.17 -12.90
N PRO A 16 10.59 3.77 -13.36
CA PRO A 16 10.55 5.13 -13.92
C PRO A 16 9.51 5.28 -15.03
N GLY A 17 8.69 6.32 -14.94
CA GLY A 17 7.64 6.61 -15.92
C GLY A 17 6.39 5.75 -15.81
N ARG A 18 6.28 4.91 -14.79
CA ARG A 18 5.13 4.04 -14.56
C ARG A 18 4.50 4.31 -13.20
N LEU A 19 3.17 4.33 -13.13
CA LEU A 19 2.44 4.51 -11.88
C LEU A 19 2.14 3.18 -11.18
N ARG A 20 1.94 2.12 -11.94
CA ARG A 20 1.61 0.82 -11.37
C ARG A 20 2.83 0.23 -10.69
N LEU A 21 2.71 -0.03 -9.39
CA LEU A 21 3.81 -0.54 -8.57
C LEU A 21 4.14 -2.00 -8.87
N TRP A 22 5.43 -2.29 -8.81
CA TRP A 22 5.94 -3.62 -8.55
C TRP A 22 6.21 -3.78 -7.05
N PHE A 23 6.38 -5.00 -6.61
CA PHE A 23 6.78 -5.33 -5.25
C PHE A 23 7.94 -6.30 -5.30
N THR A 24 8.96 -6.03 -4.52
CA THR A 24 10.18 -6.85 -4.45
C THR A 24 10.41 -7.33 -3.02
N PRO A 25 11.04 -8.50 -2.83
CA PRO A 25 11.29 -9.03 -1.50
C PRO A 25 12.15 -8.09 -0.67
N TYR A 26 11.77 -7.87 0.58
CA TYR A 26 12.60 -7.18 1.54
C TYR A 26 13.86 -8.01 1.83
N CYS A 27 15.01 -7.36 1.79
CA CYS A 27 16.28 -7.95 2.15
C CYS A 27 16.96 -7.10 3.22
N ALA A 28 17.40 -7.73 4.30
CA ALA A 28 18.10 -7.02 5.38
C ALA A 28 19.49 -6.51 4.94
N ASP A 29 20.02 -7.02 3.83
CA ASP A 29 21.30 -6.58 3.28
C ASP A 29 21.12 -5.28 2.51
N ALA A 30 21.60 -4.18 3.08
CA ALA A 30 21.52 -2.85 2.49
C ALA A 30 22.27 -2.73 1.15
N ALA A 31 23.19 -3.63 0.83
CA ALA A 31 23.94 -3.60 -0.43
C ALA A 31 23.07 -3.86 -1.66
N GLN A 32 21.88 -4.42 -1.47
CA GLN A 32 20.93 -4.68 -2.54
C GLN A 32 19.88 -3.57 -2.72
N ALA A 33 19.94 -2.52 -1.90
CA ALA A 33 18.94 -1.47 -1.95
C ALA A 33 19.18 -0.49 -3.09
N GLU A 34 18.17 -0.33 -3.95
CA GLU A 34 18.08 0.81 -4.85
C GLU A 34 17.35 1.96 -4.16
N ARG A 35 17.52 3.16 -4.70
CA ARG A 35 16.80 4.33 -4.22
C ARG A 35 15.88 4.87 -5.31
N ALA A 36 14.66 5.19 -4.94
CA ALA A 36 13.73 5.87 -5.83
C ALA A 36 14.26 7.25 -6.24
N HIS A 37 13.95 7.65 -7.46
CA HIS A 37 14.26 8.98 -7.94
C HIS A 37 13.34 10.03 -7.30
N GLY A 38 13.87 11.23 -7.08
CA GLY A 38 13.12 12.37 -6.57
C GLY A 38 13.55 12.82 -5.18
N ARG A 39 12.75 13.69 -4.55
CA ARG A 39 13.04 14.25 -3.22
C ARG A 39 12.97 13.21 -2.12
N LEU A 40 12.10 12.22 -2.26
CA LEU A 40 11.96 11.14 -1.29
C LEU A 40 12.86 9.98 -1.70
N LYS A 41 13.88 9.75 -0.91
CA LYS A 41 14.79 8.62 -1.09
C LYS A 41 14.24 7.43 -0.30
N ILE A 42 13.39 6.66 -0.96
CA ILE A 42 12.82 5.45 -0.38
C ILE A 42 13.68 4.27 -0.80
N PRO A 43 14.14 3.43 0.12
CA PRO A 43 14.89 2.23 -0.24
C PRO A 43 14.05 1.30 -1.12
N GLN A 44 14.62 0.85 -2.21
CA GLN A 44 14.04 -0.17 -3.08
C GLN A 44 15.00 -1.33 -3.17
N PHE A 45 14.49 -2.53 -3.27
CA PHE A 45 15.31 -3.74 -3.29
C PHE A 45 15.21 -4.42 -4.64
N HIS A 46 16.34 -4.92 -5.13
CA HIS A 46 16.37 -5.78 -6.29
C HIS A 46 15.81 -7.16 -5.94
N GLY A 47 15.21 -7.81 -6.90
CA GLY A 47 14.68 -9.14 -6.74
C GLY A 47 13.57 -9.42 -7.71
N GLU A 48 12.91 -10.54 -7.55
CA GLU A 48 11.75 -10.90 -8.35
C GLU A 48 10.63 -9.87 -8.14
N LYS A 49 10.21 -9.24 -9.21
CA LYS A 49 9.12 -8.27 -9.21
C LYS A 49 7.79 -8.97 -9.36
N ILE A 50 6.89 -8.71 -8.40
CA ILE A 50 5.52 -9.22 -8.47
C ILE A 50 4.53 -8.07 -8.43
N ARG A 51 3.33 -8.28 -8.97
CA ARG A 51 2.24 -7.33 -8.91
C ARG A 51 1.42 -7.52 -7.62
N ALA A 52 0.66 -6.48 -7.25
CA ALA A 52 -0.11 -6.45 -6.01
C ALA A 52 -1.05 -7.65 -5.83
N HIS A 53 -1.64 -8.15 -6.92
CA HIS A 53 -2.59 -9.28 -6.84
C HIS A 53 -1.96 -10.60 -6.38
N ARG A 54 -0.64 -10.68 -6.36
CA ARG A 54 0.09 -11.85 -5.87
C ARG A 54 0.42 -11.78 -4.37
N LEU A 55 0.14 -10.64 -3.74
CA LEU A 55 0.28 -10.48 -2.30
C LEU A 55 -0.98 -10.98 -1.60
N ASN A 56 -0.82 -11.56 -0.41
CA ASN A 56 -1.96 -11.91 0.44
C ASN A 56 -2.55 -10.67 1.09
N THR A 57 -1.70 -9.80 1.59
CA THR A 57 -2.08 -8.58 2.29
C THR A 57 -1.24 -7.41 1.78
N LEU A 58 -1.89 -6.30 1.52
CA LEU A 58 -1.24 -5.06 1.13
C LEU A 58 -1.54 -3.99 2.18
N LEU A 59 -0.48 -3.48 2.79
CA LEU A 59 -0.56 -2.35 3.71
C LEU A 59 -0.45 -1.06 2.91
N LEU A 60 -1.38 -0.15 3.11
CA LEU A 60 -1.50 1.07 2.33
C LEU A 60 -1.31 2.30 3.20
N PRO A 61 -0.33 3.16 2.88
CA PRO A 61 -0.25 4.47 3.51
C PRO A 61 -1.43 5.33 3.08
N LEU A 62 -1.79 6.28 3.92
CA LEU A 62 -2.90 7.18 3.63
C LEU A 62 -2.71 8.55 4.29
N VAL A 63 -3.36 9.55 3.74
CA VAL A 63 -3.49 10.88 4.34
C VAL A 63 -4.76 10.94 5.19
N GLY A 64 -5.80 10.29 4.72
CA GLY A 64 -7.07 10.20 5.45
C GLY A 64 -7.86 8.96 5.04
N ILE A 65 -8.80 8.57 5.89
CA ILE A 65 -9.71 7.47 5.62
C ILE A 65 -11.09 7.79 6.18
N ASP A 66 -12.12 7.49 5.42
CA ASP A 66 -13.49 7.76 5.84
C ASP A 66 -14.13 6.55 6.54
N SER A 67 -15.35 6.75 7.03
CA SER A 67 -16.08 5.71 7.76
C SER A 67 -16.49 4.53 6.89
N GLU A 68 -16.48 4.69 5.58
CA GLU A 68 -16.84 3.64 4.62
C GLU A 68 -15.63 2.87 4.06
N GLY A 69 -14.40 3.26 4.44
CA GLY A 69 -13.18 2.58 4.03
C GLY A 69 -12.53 3.13 2.77
N TYR A 70 -12.88 4.33 2.35
CA TYR A 70 -12.23 5.00 1.22
C TYR A 70 -11.10 5.89 1.72
N ARG A 71 -9.93 5.76 1.08
CA ARG A 71 -8.73 6.47 1.49
C ARG A 71 -8.47 7.70 0.62
N LEU A 72 -7.88 8.71 1.24
CA LEU A 72 -7.26 9.83 0.54
C LEU A 72 -5.74 9.60 0.54
N GLY A 73 -5.16 9.54 -0.64
CA GLY A 73 -3.71 9.39 -0.81
C GLY A 73 -3.01 10.73 -1.00
N GLN A 74 -1.70 10.67 -1.21
CA GLN A 74 -0.86 11.86 -1.40
C GLN A 74 -0.92 12.46 -2.82
N GLY A 75 -1.74 11.90 -3.70
CA GLY A 75 -1.92 12.42 -5.05
C GLY A 75 -0.95 11.87 -6.11
N GLY A 76 -0.01 11.03 -5.75
CA GLY A 76 0.94 10.44 -6.69
C GLY A 76 0.34 9.40 -7.64
N GLY A 77 -0.77 8.78 -7.25
CA GLY A 77 -1.49 7.82 -8.09
C GLY A 77 -0.92 6.40 -8.10
N TYR A 78 0.19 6.15 -7.45
CA TYR A 78 0.86 4.84 -7.48
C TYR A 78 -0.01 3.72 -6.90
N TYR A 79 -0.56 3.93 -5.72
CA TYR A 79 -1.40 2.93 -5.08
C TYR A 79 -2.76 2.80 -5.77
N ASP A 80 -3.33 3.90 -6.23
CA ASP A 80 -4.62 3.87 -6.94
C ASP A 80 -4.52 3.07 -8.24
N ALA A 81 -3.45 3.28 -9.00
CA ALA A 81 -3.20 2.52 -10.23
C ALA A 81 -2.97 1.05 -9.94
N SER A 82 -2.24 0.73 -8.86
CA SER A 82 -1.95 -0.64 -8.47
C SER A 82 -3.19 -1.36 -7.96
N LEU A 83 -4.05 -0.67 -7.18
CA LEU A 83 -5.30 -1.22 -6.69
C LEU A 83 -6.34 -1.43 -7.79
N ALA A 84 -6.43 -0.51 -8.74
CA ALA A 84 -7.34 -0.65 -9.87
C ALA A 84 -7.11 -1.95 -10.64
N ALA A 85 -5.86 -2.38 -10.75
CA ALA A 85 -5.50 -3.64 -11.39
C ALA A 85 -5.93 -4.88 -10.60
N THR A 86 -6.32 -4.73 -9.33
CA THR A 86 -6.79 -5.84 -8.48
C THR A 86 -8.31 -5.92 -8.36
N ARG A 87 -9.05 -5.05 -9.07
CA ARG A 87 -10.50 -4.86 -8.88
C ARG A 87 -11.32 -6.14 -8.93
N HIS A 88 -10.97 -7.07 -9.79
CA HIS A 88 -11.71 -8.32 -9.96
C HIS A 88 -11.01 -9.52 -9.33
N ARG A 89 -10.10 -9.28 -8.37
CA ARG A 89 -9.34 -10.32 -7.72
C ARG A 89 -9.65 -10.38 -6.23
N LEU A 90 -9.58 -11.56 -5.66
CA LEU A 90 -9.80 -11.76 -4.23
C LEU A 90 -8.63 -11.26 -3.38
N GLN A 91 -7.43 -11.25 -3.95
CA GLN A 91 -6.23 -10.76 -3.29
C GLN A 91 -5.74 -9.47 -3.94
N PRO A 92 -5.06 -8.62 -3.18
CA PRO A 92 -4.72 -8.73 -1.75
C PRO A 92 -5.85 -8.24 -0.83
N HIS A 93 -5.79 -8.62 0.45
CA HIS A 93 -6.48 -7.89 1.50
C HIS A 93 -5.87 -6.49 1.61
N LYS A 94 -6.69 -5.46 1.54
CA LYS A 94 -6.26 -4.06 1.50
C LYS A 94 -6.48 -3.41 2.86
N ILE A 95 -5.39 -3.11 3.55
CA ILE A 95 -5.41 -2.58 4.91
C ILE A 95 -4.72 -1.24 4.95
N GLY A 96 -5.47 -0.19 5.27
CA GLY A 96 -4.92 1.14 5.51
C GLY A 96 -4.16 1.18 6.83
N VAL A 97 -3.03 1.88 6.85
CA VAL A 97 -2.23 2.08 8.05
C VAL A 97 -2.07 3.59 8.28
N GLY A 98 -2.41 4.03 9.47
CA GLY A 98 -2.30 5.43 9.83
C GLY A 98 -2.59 5.67 11.30
N PHE A 99 -2.70 6.94 11.66
CA PHE A 99 -3.08 7.36 13.01
C PHE A 99 -4.58 7.59 13.11
N ALA A 100 -5.12 7.47 14.32
CA ALA A 100 -6.54 7.69 14.56
C ALA A 100 -7.01 9.08 14.11
N CYS A 101 -6.16 10.09 14.21
CA CYS A 101 -6.48 11.45 13.77
C CYS A 101 -6.69 11.58 12.25
N GLN A 102 -6.27 10.60 11.47
CA GLN A 102 -6.47 10.57 10.03
C GLN A 102 -7.85 10.01 9.63
N ARG A 103 -8.64 9.57 10.60
CA ARG A 103 -9.99 9.10 10.37
C ARG A 103 -10.94 10.28 10.21
N HIS A 104 -11.76 10.24 9.18
CA HIS A 104 -12.79 11.24 8.92
C HIS A 104 -14.18 10.64 9.17
N ASN A 105 -15.02 11.35 9.91
CA ASN A 105 -16.35 10.88 10.32
C ASN A 105 -17.43 11.06 9.25
N GLY A 106 -17.10 11.32 8.04
CA GLY A 106 -18.02 11.49 6.94
C GLY A 106 -17.51 10.76 5.70
N ARG A 107 -17.96 11.21 4.56
CA ARG A 107 -17.50 10.71 3.27
C ARG A 107 -16.40 11.63 2.74
N LEU A 108 -15.25 11.05 2.42
CA LEU A 108 -14.22 11.76 1.67
C LEU A 108 -14.61 11.85 0.20
N PRO A 109 -14.10 12.85 -0.54
CA PRO A 109 -14.24 12.88 -1.98
C PRO A 109 -13.73 11.59 -2.61
N ARG A 110 -14.49 11.05 -3.53
CA ARG A 110 -14.13 9.82 -4.23
C ARG A 110 -14.55 9.87 -5.68
N GLU A 111 -13.82 9.14 -6.50
CA GLU A 111 -14.14 8.95 -7.91
C GLU A 111 -14.64 7.52 -8.15
N ALA A 112 -15.24 7.28 -9.32
CA ALA A 112 -15.84 5.98 -9.63
C ALA A 112 -14.81 4.82 -9.63
N HIS A 113 -13.54 5.12 -9.86
CA HIS A 113 -12.46 4.13 -9.87
C HIS A 113 -11.83 3.87 -8.50
N ASP A 114 -12.17 4.65 -7.48
CA ASP A 114 -11.63 4.46 -6.14
C ASP A 114 -12.09 3.13 -5.56
N MET A 115 -11.19 2.48 -4.83
CA MET A 115 -11.46 1.19 -4.22
C MET A 115 -11.58 1.32 -2.72
N ARG A 116 -12.60 0.66 -2.17
CA ARG A 116 -12.79 0.54 -0.74
C ARG A 116 -11.73 -0.40 -0.15
N LEU A 117 -11.15 0.00 0.98
CA LEU A 117 -10.25 -0.87 1.74
C LEU A 117 -11.04 -1.89 2.57
N ASP A 118 -10.38 -2.99 2.93
CA ASP A 118 -10.98 -4.04 3.76
C ASP A 118 -10.88 -3.71 5.24
N GLY A 119 -9.90 -2.92 5.65
CA GLY A 119 -9.73 -2.52 7.03
C GLY A 119 -8.74 -1.38 7.21
N PHE A 120 -8.62 -0.97 8.46
CA PHE A 120 -7.72 0.10 8.90
C PHE A 120 -7.12 -0.25 10.24
N VAL A 121 -5.81 -0.03 10.39
CA VAL A 121 -5.09 -0.21 11.65
C VAL A 121 -4.44 1.12 12.06
N CYS A 122 -4.61 1.46 13.32
CA CYS A 122 -4.00 2.64 13.93
C CYS A 122 -3.53 2.33 15.36
N GLU A 123 -3.05 3.35 16.07
CA GLU A 123 -2.60 3.19 17.46
C GLU A 123 -3.69 2.70 18.42
N HIS A 124 -4.96 2.83 18.07
CA HIS A 124 -6.08 2.34 18.89
C HIS A 124 -6.55 0.93 18.50
N GLY A 125 -5.95 0.35 17.49
CA GLY A 125 -6.25 -1.01 17.09
C GLY A 125 -6.77 -1.14 15.66
N TRP A 126 -7.44 -2.23 15.42
CA TRP A 126 -7.90 -2.69 14.13
C TRP A 126 -9.40 -2.42 13.93
N ARG A 127 -9.75 -1.97 12.75
CA ARG A 127 -11.14 -1.82 12.32
C ARG A 127 -11.35 -2.47 10.96
N ARG A 128 -12.37 -3.29 10.86
CA ARG A 128 -12.82 -3.87 9.59
C ARG A 128 -13.94 -3.01 9.00
N PHE A 129 -13.92 -2.83 7.71
CA PHE A 129 -14.99 -2.16 7.00
C PHE A 129 -16.03 -3.13 6.47
#